data_c989731f036a2a14141dc8d0ad6c2cd8
#
_entry.id   c989731f036a2a14141dc8d0ad6c2cd8
#
_cell.length_a   1.000
_cell.length_b   1.000
_cell.length_c   1.000
_cell.angle_alpha   90.00
_cell.angle_beta   90.00
_cell.angle_gamma   90.00
#
_symmetry.space_group_name_H-M   'P 1'
#
loop_
_entity.id
_entity.type
_entity.pdbx_description
1 polymer ?
#
loop_
_entity_poly.entity_id
_entity_poly.type
_entity_poly.pdbx_seq_one_letter_code
_entity_poly.pdbx_strand_id
1 'polypeptide(L)'
;MDAAYYTFPSEKYLAGLVEKVPPAFQFGFKVTDEITLRKFPNLDRFGIRAGKPNENFLNADLFSRAFLKPCESIRANIGVVMFEFSRFYPSDYQHGRDFVADLDKFFGSLPTGWPYAVEMRNKHWLAPEYFACLSRHAITHVFNSWDSMPPVGEQMALEGSRTNPNLAAARFLLKPGRKYEEAVNDFKPYDRVKDKNPEARAAGTALIAEGKEAVPKKKTFIYVNNRLEGNALETISAMVSNIN
;
A
#
# COMPACT_ATOMS: atom_id res chain seq x y z
N MET A 1 -3.79 4.75 -7.20
CA MET A 1 -5.11 5.41 -7.44
C MET A 1 -5.91 5.39 -6.16
N ASP A 2 -6.08 6.58 -5.53
CA ASP A 2 -6.84 6.69 -4.28
C ASP A 2 -8.36 6.77 -4.48
N ALA A 3 -8.85 7.06 -5.68
CA ALA A 3 -10.30 7.11 -5.94
C ALA A 3 -11.01 5.78 -5.64
N ALA A 4 -10.38 4.65 -5.96
CA ALA A 4 -10.91 3.32 -5.67
C ALA A 4 -10.98 2.99 -4.16
N TYR A 5 -10.29 3.75 -3.31
CA TYR A 5 -10.38 3.61 -1.86
C TYR A 5 -11.71 4.09 -1.30
N TYR A 6 -12.30 5.11 -1.91
CA TYR A 6 -13.55 5.72 -1.43
C TYR A 6 -14.80 5.10 -2.05
N THR A 7 -14.67 4.46 -3.21
CA THR A 7 -15.80 3.89 -3.94
C THR A 7 -15.31 2.74 -4.80
N PHE A 8 -16.10 1.66 -4.90
CA PHE A 8 -15.79 0.57 -5.82
C PHE A 8 -15.65 1.09 -7.24
N PRO A 9 -14.61 0.68 -8.00
CA PRO A 9 -14.38 1.15 -9.35
C PRO A 9 -15.45 0.58 -10.30
N SER A 10 -15.86 1.36 -11.29
CA SER A 10 -16.69 0.87 -12.39
C SER A 10 -15.85 0.58 -13.64
N GLU A 11 -16.29 -0.36 -14.47
CA GLU A 11 -15.60 -0.67 -15.75
C GLU A 11 -15.42 0.58 -16.61
N LYS A 12 -16.46 1.43 -16.72
CA LYS A 12 -16.40 2.68 -17.47
C LYS A 12 -15.32 3.64 -16.95
N TYR A 13 -15.21 3.76 -15.62
CA TYR A 13 -14.17 4.60 -15.00
C TYR A 13 -12.77 4.05 -15.31
N LEU A 14 -12.58 2.74 -15.18
CA LEU A 14 -11.31 2.07 -15.42
C LEU A 14 -10.89 2.16 -16.89
N ALA A 15 -11.79 1.92 -17.83
CA ALA A 15 -11.54 2.09 -19.27
C ALA A 15 -11.07 3.51 -19.58
N GLY A 16 -11.77 4.52 -19.07
CA GLY A 16 -11.38 5.92 -19.26
C GLY A 16 -10.03 6.33 -18.62
N LEU A 17 -9.51 5.55 -17.65
CA LEU A 17 -8.14 5.72 -17.16
C LEU A 17 -7.11 5.18 -18.15
N VAL A 18 -7.34 3.98 -18.67
CA VAL A 18 -6.41 3.31 -19.58
C VAL A 18 -6.26 4.09 -20.91
N GLU A 19 -7.34 4.66 -21.42
CA GLU A 19 -7.32 5.50 -22.63
C GLU A 19 -6.39 6.73 -22.52
N LYS A 20 -6.09 7.17 -21.31
CA LYS A 20 -5.28 8.40 -21.07
C LYS A 20 -3.80 8.14 -20.83
N VAL A 21 -3.35 6.90 -20.89
CA VAL A 21 -1.97 6.52 -20.58
C VAL A 21 -1.39 5.61 -21.66
N PRO A 22 -0.05 5.53 -21.79
CA PRO A 22 0.58 4.59 -22.70
C PRO A 22 0.18 3.13 -22.38
N PRO A 23 0.11 2.23 -23.38
CA PRO A 23 -0.32 0.83 -23.19
C PRO A 23 0.44 0.06 -22.11
N ALA A 24 1.73 0.36 -21.93
CA ALA A 24 2.58 -0.28 -20.92
C ALA A 24 2.42 0.29 -19.51
N PHE A 25 1.60 1.33 -19.33
CA PHE A 25 1.41 1.94 -18.02
C PHE A 25 0.66 1.02 -17.08
N GLN A 26 1.16 0.90 -15.84
CA GLN A 26 0.54 0.06 -14.81
C GLN A 26 0.08 0.91 -13.63
N PHE A 27 -1.17 0.70 -13.25
CA PHE A 27 -1.80 1.37 -12.12
C PHE A 27 -1.59 0.59 -10.82
N GLY A 28 -1.39 1.29 -9.70
CA GLY A 28 -1.60 0.75 -8.37
C GLY A 28 -2.95 1.22 -7.82
N PHE A 29 -3.81 0.30 -7.43
CA PHE A 29 -5.09 0.62 -6.82
C PHE A 29 -5.07 0.33 -5.32
N LYS A 30 -5.56 1.26 -4.52
CA LYS A 30 -5.94 0.98 -3.14
C LYS A 30 -7.32 0.33 -3.14
N VAL A 31 -7.43 -0.77 -2.43
CA VAL A 31 -8.73 -1.42 -2.21
C VAL A 31 -9.61 -0.52 -1.34
N THR A 32 -10.90 -0.55 -1.62
CA THR A 32 -11.89 0.29 -0.96
C THR A 32 -11.92 0.08 0.55
N ASP A 33 -12.13 1.16 1.29
CA ASP A 33 -12.24 1.16 2.74
C ASP A 33 -13.37 0.25 3.26
N GLU A 34 -14.37 -0.03 2.43
CA GLU A 34 -15.42 -1.00 2.73
C GLU A 34 -14.88 -2.42 3.00
N ILE A 35 -13.72 -2.79 2.42
CA ILE A 35 -13.07 -4.08 2.62
C ILE A 35 -11.98 -4.01 3.71
N THR A 36 -11.32 -2.86 3.87
CA THR A 36 -10.09 -2.75 4.67
C THR A 36 -10.28 -2.10 6.04
N LEU A 37 -11.41 -1.44 6.30
CA LEU A 37 -11.73 -0.89 7.61
C LEU A 37 -12.55 -1.89 8.43
N ARG A 38 -12.07 -2.27 9.62
CA ARG A 38 -12.82 -3.09 10.57
C ARG A 38 -13.96 -2.31 11.24
N LYS A 39 -13.72 -1.01 11.45
CA LYS A 39 -14.68 -0.07 12.02
C LYS A 39 -14.57 1.25 11.26
N PHE A 40 -15.70 1.85 10.95
CA PHE A 40 -15.70 3.16 10.31
C PHE A 40 -15.23 4.25 11.27
N PRO A 41 -14.23 5.08 10.89
CA PRO A 41 -13.83 6.22 11.71
C PRO A 41 -14.98 7.21 11.93
N ASN A 42 -14.90 8.01 13.02
CA ASN A 42 -15.82 9.10 13.28
C ASN A 42 -15.53 10.29 12.35
N LEU A 43 -15.86 10.15 11.08
CA LEU A 43 -15.71 11.16 10.03
C LEU A 43 -17.05 11.36 9.33
N ASP A 44 -17.36 12.61 8.98
CA ASP A 44 -18.64 13.00 8.36
C ASP A 44 -18.97 12.21 7.09
N ARG A 45 -17.96 11.81 6.32
CA ARG A 45 -18.14 11.02 5.09
C ARG A 45 -18.80 9.66 5.32
N PHE A 46 -18.80 9.13 6.54
CA PHE A 46 -19.44 7.86 6.86
C PHE A 46 -20.88 8.02 7.35
N GLY A 47 -21.33 9.27 7.66
CA GLY A 47 -22.69 9.55 8.09
C GLY A 47 -23.12 8.65 9.27
N ILE A 48 -24.24 7.96 9.13
CA ILE A 48 -24.80 7.07 10.16
C ILE A 48 -23.94 5.84 10.48
N ARG A 49 -22.94 5.52 9.65
CA ARG A 49 -22.00 4.41 9.86
C ARG A 49 -20.77 4.81 10.70
N ALA A 50 -20.55 6.12 10.91
CA ALA A 50 -19.43 6.62 11.71
C ALA A 50 -19.40 5.95 13.09
N GLY A 51 -18.22 5.46 13.48
CA GLY A 51 -17.99 4.76 14.74
C GLY A 51 -18.57 3.34 14.85
N LYS A 52 -19.24 2.81 13.81
CA LYS A 52 -19.83 1.47 13.83
C LYS A 52 -18.88 0.41 13.25
N PRO A 53 -19.02 -0.86 13.67
CA PRO A 53 -18.35 -1.97 13.02
C PRO A 53 -18.71 -2.03 11.52
N ASN A 54 -17.78 -2.54 10.72
CA ASN A 54 -17.99 -2.77 9.29
C ASN A 54 -18.18 -4.26 9.03
N GLU A 55 -19.38 -4.66 8.66
CA GLU A 55 -19.75 -6.06 8.36
C GLU A 55 -19.08 -6.59 7.09
N ASN A 56 -18.58 -5.70 6.22
CA ASN A 56 -17.91 -6.04 4.98
C ASN A 56 -16.37 -6.13 5.12
N PHE A 57 -15.86 -5.97 6.33
CA PHE A 57 -14.42 -6.10 6.59
C PHE A 57 -13.93 -7.50 6.18
N LEU A 58 -12.91 -7.57 5.32
CA LEU A 58 -12.35 -8.81 4.75
C LEU A 58 -13.40 -9.71 4.07
N ASN A 59 -14.44 -9.12 3.46
CA ASN A 59 -15.43 -9.85 2.69
C ASN A 59 -14.89 -10.18 1.28
N ALA A 60 -14.43 -11.41 1.08
CA ALA A 60 -13.82 -11.88 -0.15
C ALA A 60 -14.81 -11.90 -1.34
N ASP A 61 -16.07 -12.25 -1.11
CA ASP A 61 -17.10 -12.27 -2.15
C ASP A 61 -17.44 -10.86 -2.64
N LEU A 62 -17.62 -9.93 -1.71
CA LEU A 62 -17.86 -8.53 -2.03
C LEU A 62 -16.67 -7.93 -2.80
N PHE A 63 -15.44 -8.17 -2.33
CA PHE A 63 -14.23 -7.71 -3.00
C PHE A 63 -14.13 -8.28 -4.43
N SER A 64 -14.34 -9.57 -4.60
CA SER A 64 -14.25 -10.22 -5.92
C SER A 64 -15.29 -9.68 -6.90
N ARG A 65 -16.54 -9.50 -6.45
CA ARG A 65 -17.63 -9.02 -7.31
C ARG A 65 -17.58 -7.52 -7.59
N ALA A 66 -17.34 -6.72 -6.56
CA ALA A 66 -17.47 -5.27 -6.66
C ALA A 66 -16.15 -4.54 -7.00
N PHE A 67 -15.01 -5.15 -6.71
CA PHE A 67 -13.70 -4.55 -6.99
C PHE A 67 -12.96 -5.27 -8.13
N LEU A 68 -12.75 -6.58 -8.04
CA LEU A 68 -11.94 -7.31 -9.02
C LEU A 68 -12.64 -7.49 -10.36
N LYS A 69 -13.90 -7.87 -10.37
CA LYS A 69 -14.64 -8.11 -11.62
C LYS A 69 -14.59 -6.89 -12.56
N PRO A 70 -14.86 -5.65 -12.14
CA PRO A 70 -14.65 -4.47 -12.99
C PRO A 70 -13.20 -4.31 -13.47
N CYS A 71 -12.21 -4.73 -12.67
CA CYS A 71 -10.80 -4.62 -13.01
C CYS A 71 -10.32 -5.62 -14.07
N GLU A 72 -11.10 -6.66 -14.39
CA GLU A 72 -10.69 -7.68 -15.36
C GLU A 72 -10.44 -7.10 -16.76
N SER A 73 -11.23 -6.12 -17.18
CA SER A 73 -11.09 -5.46 -18.49
C SER A 73 -9.77 -4.73 -18.67
N ILE A 74 -9.12 -4.32 -17.57
CA ILE A 74 -7.86 -3.58 -17.57
C ILE A 74 -6.73 -4.35 -16.86
N ARG A 75 -6.89 -5.68 -16.67
CA ARG A 75 -5.97 -6.50 -15.86
C ARG A 75 -4.50 -6.34 -16.24
N ALA A 76 -4.19 -6.21 -17.52
CA ALA A 76 -2.83 -5.98 -18.02
C ALA A 76 -2.21 -4.66 -17.54
N ASN A 77 -3.05 -3.67 -17.22
CA ASN A 77 -2.63 -2.36 -16.73
C ASN A 77 -2.63 -2.27 -15.20
N ILE A 78 -2.84 -3.37 -14.48
CA ILE A 78 -2.80 -3.40 -13.02
C ILE A 78 -1.45 -3.90 -12.53
N GLY A 79 -0.69 -3.04 -11.88
CA GLY A 79 0.59 -3.35 -11.29
C GLY A 79 0.49 -3.81 -9.83
N VAL A 80 -0.42 -3.20 -9.06
CA VAL A 80 -0.62 -3.52 -7.64
C VAL A 80 -2.08 -3.32 -7.24
N VAL A 81 -2.65 -4.30 -6.54
CA VAL A 81 -3.92 -4.20 -5.81
C VAL A 81 -3.60 -4.20 -4.32
N MET A 82 -3.69 -3.04 -3.69
CA MET A 82 -3.15 -2.78 -2.35
C MET A 82 -4.24 -2.71 -1.29
N PHE A 83 -4.19 -3.61 -0.32
CA PHE A 83 -4.99 -3.55 0.90
C PHE A 83 -4.23 -2.72 1.94
N GLU A 84 -4.65 -1.47 2.13
CA GLU A 84 -4.12 -0.61 3.18
C GLU A 84 -4.93 -0.80 4.45
N PHE A 85 -4.33 -1.41 5.46
CA PHE A 85 -4.92 -1.52 6.79
C PHE A 85 -4.42 -0.37 7.68
N SER A 86 -5.34 0.52 8.02
CA SER A 86 -5.11 1.56 9.02
C SER A 86 -4.80 0.92 10.37
N ARG A 87 -4.22 1.71 11.29
CA ARG A 87 -3.87 1.23 12.62
C ARG A 87 -5.07 0.59 13.31
N PHE A 88 -4.92 -0.67 13.70
CA PHE A 88 -5.83 -1.36 14.60
C PHE A 88 -5.49 -1.06 16.05
N TYR A 89 -6.51 -1.01 16.88
CA TYR A 89 -6.42 -0.82 18.33
C TYR A 89 -6.76 -2.11 19.07
N PRO A 90 -6.45 -2.24 20.37
CA PRO A 90 -6.81 -3.41 21.15
C PRO A 90 -8.31 -3.75 21.16
N SER A 91 -9.18 -2.75 20.92
CA SER A 91 -10.62 -2.94 20.74
C SER A 91 -10.97 -3.61 19.39
N ASP A 92 -10.08 -3.56 18.40
CA ASP A 92 -10.31 -4.18 17.11
C ASP A 92 -9.78 -5.63 17.09
N TYR A 93 -8.57 -5.83 17.58
CA TYR A 93 -7.91 -7.11 17.73
C TYR A 93 -7.06 -7.11 19.01
N GLN A 94 -7.27 -8.11 19.85
CA GLN A 94 -6.50 -8.25 21.08
C GLN A 94 -5.04 -8.59 20.78
N HIS A 95 -4.79 -9.41 19.74
CA HIS A 95 -3.45 -9.81 19.31
C HIS A 95 -3.31 -9.72 17.79
N GLY A 96 -2.11 -9.39 17.30
CA GLY A 96 -1.82 -9.34 15.85
C GLY A 96 -2.04 -10.71 15.15
N ARG A 97 -1.79 -11.82 15.85
CA ARG A 97 -2.04 -13.18 15.33
C ARG A 97 -3.52 -13.43 14.98
N ASP A 98 -4.46 -12.80 15.68
CA ASP A 98 -5.88 -12.96 15.41
C ASP A 98 -6.24 -12.29 14.08
N PHE A 99 -5.66 -11.11 13.81
CA PHE A 99 -5.74 -10.47 12.51
C PHE A 99 -5.08 -11.30 11.40
N VAL A 100 -3.90 -11.88 11.67
CA VAL A 100 -3.20 -12.73 10.69
C VAL A 100 -4.04 -13.95 10.33
N ALA A 101 -4.75 -14.56 11.29
CA ALA A 101 -5.65 -15.68 11.03
C ALA A 101 -6.84 -15.28 10.13
N ASP A 102 -7.43 -14.10 10.36
CA ASP A 102 -8.50 -13.57 9.49
C ASP A 102 -7.96 -13.23 8.09
N LEU A 103 -6.77 -12.68 8.01
CA LEU A 103 -6.10 -12.35 6.75
C LEU A 103 -5.77 -13.60 5.93
N ASP A 104 -5.33 -14.68 6.58
CA ASP A 104 -5.03 -15.97 5.94
C ASP A 104 -6.30 -16.58 5.30
N LYS A 105 -7.43 -16.57 6.03
CA LYS A 105 -8.72 -17.01 5.48
C LYS A 105 -9.17 -16.15 4.31
N PHE A 106 -9.05 -14.83 4.44
CA PHE A 106 -9.43 -13.89 3.40
C PHE A 106 -8.64 -14.14 2.11
N PHE A 107 -7.31 -14.17 2.18
CA PHE A 107 -6.46 -14.41 1.00
C PHE A 107 -6.63 -15.82 0.42
N GLY A 108 -6.87 -16.82 1.27
CA GLY A 108 -7.20 -18.17 0.81
C GLY A 108 -8.50 -18.26 -0.01
N SER A 109 -9.38 -17.27 0.12
CA SER A 109 -10.65 -17.20 -0.61
C SER A 109 -10.59 -16.30 -1.86
N LEU A 110 -9.49 -15.59 -2.11
CA LEU A 110 -9.37 -14.69 -3.24
C LEU A 110 -8.94 -15.41 -4.53
N PRO A 111 -9.39 -14.92 -5.70
CA PRO A 111 -8.88 -15.37 -6.98
C PRO A 111 -7.35 -15.21 -7.08
N THR A 112 -6.67 -16.23 -7.57
CA THR A 112 -5.20 -16.21 -7.75
C THR A 112 -4.77 -15.41 -8.98
N GLY A 113 -3.45 -15.11 -9.06
CA GLY A 113 -2.85 -14.45 -10.23
C GLY A 113 -3.11 -12.95 -10.34
N TRP A 114 -3.52 -12.30 -9.25
CA TRP A 114 -3.57 -10.85 -9.12
C TRP A 114 -2.38 -10.33 -8.30
N PRO A 115 -1.86 -9.13 -8.61
CA PRO A 115 -0.71 -8.55 -7.91
C PRO A 115 -1.15 -7.92 -6.56
N TYR A 116 -1.60 -8.76 -5.64
CA TYR A 116 -2.03 -8.31 -4.32
C TYR A 116 -0.87 -7.85 -3.46
N ALA A 117 -1.12 -6.81 -2.67
CA ALA A 117 -0.17 -6.28 -1.72
C ALA A 117 -0.88 -5.81 -0.43
N VAL A 118 -0.17 -5.86 0.69
CA VAL A 118 -0.67 -5.41 2.01
C VAL A 118 0.21 -4.32 2.56
N GLU A 119 -0.38 -3.18 2.88
CA GLU A 119 0.21 -2.13 3.70
C GLU A 119 -0.32 -2.23 5.13
N MET A 120 0.56 -2.56 6.08
CA MET A 120 0.26 -2.65 7.51
C MET A 120 0.74 -1.40 8.24
N ARG A 121 -0.10 -0.82 9.12
CA ARG A 121 0.25 0.36 9.93
C ARG A 121 0.34 0.08 11.44
N ASN A 122 0.48 -1.18 11.82
CA ASN A 122 0.79 -1.60 13.18
C ASN A 122 2.23 -2.14 13.22
N LYS A 123 3.20 -1.33 13.67
CA LYS A 123 4.62 -1.69 13.65
C LYS A 123 4.94 -3.00 14.39
N HIS A 124 4.24 -3.28 15.49
CA HIS A 124 4.45 -4.50 16.29
C HIS A 124 3.85 -5.76 15.65
N TRP A 125 3.12 -5.62 14.53
CA TRP A 125 2.56 -6.74 13.77
C TRP A 125 3.41 -7.10 12.54
N LEU A 126 4.51 -6.39 12.33
CA LEU A 126 5.55 -6.80 11.37
C LEU A 126 6.38 -7.93 11.98
N ALA A 127 5.78 -9.10 12.11
CA ALA A 127 6.29 -10.27 12.81
C ALA A 127 6.39 -11.47 11.85
N PRO A 128 7.17 -12.51 12.19
CA PRO A 128 7.38 -13.67 11.31
C PRO A 128 6.08 -14.33 10.84
N GLU A 129 5.06 -14.46 11.68
CA GLU A 129 3.78 -15.05 11.32
C GLU A 129 3.01 -14.22 10.29
N TYR A 130 3.11 -12.88 10.33
CA TYR A 130 2.52 -12.00 9.34
C TYR A 130 3.21 -12.16 7.97
N PHE A 131 4.53 -12.14 7.94
CA PHE A 131 5.28 -12.33 6.70
C PHE A 131 5.09 -13.74 6.12
N ALA A 132 5.05 -14.76 6.96
CA ALA A 132 4.77 -16.13 6.53
C ALA A 132 3.37 -16.29 5.92
N CYS A 133 2.36 -15.64 6.50
CA CYS A 133 1.01 -15.60 5.93
C CYS A 133 1.02 -14.98 4.53
N LEU A 134 1.63 -13.81 4.35
CA LEU A 134 1.71 -13.15 3.04
C LEU A 134 2.48 -14.01 2.02
N SER A 135 3.60 -14.59 2.42
CA SER A 135 4.43 -15.44 1.54
C SER A 135 3.67 -16.67 1.06
N ARG A 136 2.88 -17.31 1.93
CA ARG A 136 2.05 -18.48 1.59
C ARG A 136 1.08 -18.20 0.45
N HIS A 137 0.54 -17.00 0.41
CA HIS A 137 -0.42 -16.56 -0.62
C HIS A 137 0.23 -15.77 -1.75
N ALA A 138 1.57 -15.66 -1.81
CA ALA A 138 2.32 -14.84 -2.76
C ALA A 138 1.87 -13.35 -2.75
N ILE A 139 1.48 -12.84 -1.59
CA ILE A 139 1.07 -11.45 -1.37
C ILE A 139 2.30 -10.60 -1.04
N THR A 140 2.40 -9.43 -1.65
CA THR A 140 3.52 -8.51 -1.42
C THR A 140 3.32 -7.69 -0.14
N HIS A 141 4.28 -7.73 0.79
CA HIS A 141 4.35 -6.71 1.85
C HIS A 141 4.72 -5.36 1.25
N VAL A 142 3.97 -4.31 1.58
CA VAL A 142 4.27 -2.93 1.18
C VAL A 142 5.08 -2.27 2.28
N PHE A 143 6.34 -2.01 2.03
CA PHE A 143 7.15 -1.17 2.91
C PHE A 143 6.57 0.23 2.96
N ASN A 144 6.31 0.78 4.13
CA ASN A 144 5.71 2.10 4.21
C ASN A 144 6.39 3.02 5.22
N SER A 145 6.57 4.25 4.82
CA SER A 145 7.01 5.35 5.66
C SER A 145 5.76 6.12 6.11
N TRP A 146 5.32 5.84 7.33
CA TRP A 146 4.18 6.49 7.99
C TRP A 146 4.58 6.90 9.41
N ASP A 147 3.85 7.81 10.03
CA ASP A 147 4.24 8.48 11.27
C ASP A 147 4.75 7.53 12.37
N SER A 148 4.01 6.45 12.63
CA SER A 148 4.26 5.49 13.71
C SER A 148 4.98 4.21 13.26
N MET A 149 5.34 4.12 11.98
CA MET A 149 6.05 2.97 11.43
C MET A 149 7.57 3.16 11.53
N PRO A 150 8.36 2.09 11.63
CA PRO A 150 9.80 2.21 11.52
C PRO A 150 10.22 2.68 10.12
N PRO A 151 11.40 3.29 9.96
CA PRO A 151 11.95 3.62 8.65
C PRO A 151 11.90 2.45 7.68
N VAL A 152 11.71 2.73 6.38
CA VAL A 152 11.59 1.67 5.35
C VAL A 152 12.82 0.76 5.34
N GLY A 153 14.04 1.30 5.55
CA GLY A 153 15.26 0.50 5.62
C GLY A 153 15.24 -0.53 6.77
N GLU A 154 14.69 -0.16 7.93
CA GLU A 154 14.51 -1.10 9.06
C GLU A 154 13.48 -2.17 8.74
N GLN A 155 12.35 -1.82 8.11
CA GLN A 155 11.36 -2.81 7.66
C GLN A 155 11.99 -3.79 6.65
N MET A 156 12.82 -3.30 5.74
CA MET A 156 13.55 -4.11 4.77
C MET A 156 14.53 -5.09 5.43
N ALA A 157 15.08 -4.77 6.59
CA ALA A 157 15.99 -5.63 7.34
C ALA A 157 15.28 -6.74 8.12
N LEU A 158 13.96 -6.69 8.26
CA LEU A 158 13.21 -7.74 8.95
C LEU A 158 13.24 -9.04 8.12
N GLU A 159 13.54 -10.15 8.79
CA GLU A 159 13.54 -11.47 8.18
C GLU A 159 12.14 -11.80 7.63
N GLY A 160 12.09 -12.35 6.40
CA GLY A 160 10.84 -12.70 5.73
C GLY A 160 10.06 -11.53 5.13
N SER A 161 10.54 -10.27 5.25
CA SER A 161 9.83 -9.09 4.74
C SER A 161 9.65 -9.06 3.21
N ARG A 162 10.48 -9.79 2.43
CA ARG A 162 10.32 -9.99 0.96
C ARG A 162 9.35 -11.14 0.71
N THR A 163 8.07 -10.90 0.95
CA THR A 163 7.02 -11.95 0.91
C THR A 163 6.63 -12.41 -0.48
N ASN A 164 7.06 -11.69 -1.53
CA ASN A 164 6.79 -12.05 -2.92
C ASN A 164 8.09 -11.96 -3.76
N PRO A 165 8.53 -13.04 -4.40
CA PRO A 165 9.77 -13.03 -5.19
C PRO A 165 9.65 -12.21 -6.49
N ASN A 166 8.43 -12.00 -7.02
CA ASN A 166 8.19 -11.37 -8.31
C ASN A 166 7.80 -9.91 -8.23
N LEU A 167 7.41 -9.42 -7.03
CA LEU A 167 6.87 -8.10 -6.84
C LEU A 167 7.40 -7.48 -5.54
N ALA A 168 7.86 -6.24 -5.61
CA ALA A 168 8.13 -5.39 -4.46
C ALA A 168 7.29 -4.12 -4.54
N ALA A 169 6.86 -3.62 -3.39
CA ALA A 169 6.12 -2.37 -3.31
C ALA A 169 6.54 -1.56 -2.09
N ALA A 170 6.64 -0.23 -2.25
CA ALA A 170 6.89 0.69 -1.16
C ALA A 170 6.09 1.99 -1.31
N ARG A 171 5.69 2.55 -0.18
CA ARG A 171 5.03 3.86 -0.10
C ARG A 171 5.79 4.78 0.83
N PHE A 172 6.39 5.80 0.28
CA PHE A 172 7.08 6.86 1.00
C PHE A 172 6.12 8.04 1.18
N LEU A 173 5.42 8.06 2.31
CA LEU A 173 4.27 8.94 2.53
C LEU A 173 4.59 10.10 3.46
N LEU A 174 5.27 9.81 4.57
CA LEU A 174 5.53 10.74 5.66
C LEU A 174 6.79 10.31 6.40
N LYS A 175 7.58 11.26 6.88
CA LYS A 175 8.75 10.95 7.73
C LYS A 175 8.25 10.35 9.05
N PRO A 176 8.83 9.24 9.55
CA PRO A 176 8.50 8.71 10.86
C PRO A 176 8.56 9.76 11.95
N GLY A 177 7.53 9.80 12.81
CA GLY A 177 7.40 10.77 13.89
C GLY A 177 6.79 12.13 13.48
N ARG A 178 6.66 12.43 12.17
CA ARG A 178 6.00 13.67 11.71
C ARG A 178 4.50 13.47 11.59
N LYS A 179 3.71 14.43 12.07
CA LYS A 179 2.26 14.42 11.90
C LYS A 179 1.85 14.87 10.51
N TYR A 180 0.73 14.32 10.04
CA TYR A 180 0.18 14.63 8.72
C TYR A 180 -0.04 16.13 8.51
N GLU A 181 -0.66 16.81 9.49
CA GLU A 181 -0.99 18.24 9.42
C GLU A 181 0.26 19.12 9.39
N GLU A 182 1.28 18.76 10.17
CA GLU A 182 2.59 19.44 10.14
C GLU A 182 3.17 19.41 8.73
N ALA A 183 3.24 18.21 8.11
CA ALA A 183 3.76 18.09 6.75
C ALA A 183 2.94 18.86 5.71
N VAL A 184 1.61 18.95 5.88
CA VAL A 184 0.75 19.73 4.98
C VAL A 184 1.05 21.22 5.12
N ASN A 185 1.21 21.72 6.32
CA ASN A 185 1.43 23.15 6.59
C ASN A 185 2.84 23.57 6.19
N ASP A 186 3.85 22.76 6.53
CA ASP A 186 5.26 23.09 6.29
C ASP A 186 5.65 22.97 4.82
N PHE A 187 5.03 22.02 4.07
CA PHE A 187 5.50 21.67 2.73
C PHE A 187 4.71 22.30 1.59
N LYS A 188 3.50 22.80 1.82
CA LYS A 188 2.79 23.58 0.78
C LYS A 188 3.66 24.75 0.29
N PRO A 189 3.64 25.06 -1.00
CA PRO A 189 2.81 24.52 -2.10
C PRO A 189 3.40 23.26 -2.78
N TYR A 190 4.35 22.56 -2.20
CA TYR A 190 4.99 21.35 -2.72
C TYR A 190 5.86 21.58 -3.98
N ASP A 191 6.42 22.76 -4.11
CA ASP A 191 7.22 23.23 -5.24
C ASP A 191 8.68 22.79 -5.19
N ARG A 192 9.19 22.43 -4.03
CA ARG A 192 10.58 22.01 -3.80
C ARG A 192 10.71 21.09 -2.58
N VAL A 193 11.82 20.38 -2.51
CA VAL A 193 12.23 19.66 -1.28
C VAL A 193 12.56 20.68 -0.19
N LYS A 194 11.90 20.58 0.96
CA LYS A 194 12.09 21.45 2.13
C LYS A 194 12.78 20.76 3.30
N ASP A 195 12.57 19.45 3.47
CA ASP A 195 13.24 18.64 4.50
C ASP A 195 13.66 17.28 3.90
N LYS A 196 14.94 17.18 3.56
CA LYS A 196 15.51 15.96 2.98
C LYS A 196 15.43 14.79 3.96
N ASN A 197 15.10 13.61 3.43
CA ASN A 197 15.11 12.33 4.16
C ASN A 197 16.10 11.35 3.50
N PRO A 198 17.40 11.42 3.83
CA PRO A 198 18.42 10.58 3.21
C PRO A 198 18.16 9.07 3.40
N GLU A 199 17.62 8.66 4.56
CA GLU A 199 17.29 7.26 4.85
C GLU A 199 16.19 6.74 3.92
N ALA A 200 15.13 7.53 3.73
CA ALA A 200 14.05 7.17 2.80
C ALA A 200 14.56 7.09 1.35
N ARG A 201 15.43 8.03 0.93
CA ARG A 201 16.06 8.00 -0.39
C ARG A 201 16.91 6.76 -0.57
N ALA A 202 17.78 6.45 0.39
CA ALA A 202 18.65 5.27 0.36
C ALA A 202 17.82 3.97 0.28
N ALA A 203 16.75 3.86 1.07
CA ALA A 203 15.86 2.71 1.03
C ALA A 203 15.13 2.56 -0.33
N GLY A 204 14.68 3.69 -0.90
CA GLY A 204 14.09 3.69 -2.24
C GLY A 204 15.08 3.25 -3.32
N THR A 205 16.31 3.78 -3.30
CA THR A 205 17.40 3.38 -4.20
C THR A 205 17.71 1.89 -4.07
N ALA A 206 17.82 1.37 -2.83
CA ALA A 206 18.08 -0.04 -2.59
C ALA A 206 16.98 -0.96 -3.14
N LEU A 207 15.71 -0.61 -2.98
CA LEU A 207 14.58 -1.37 -3.55
C LEU A 207 14.60 -1.39 -5.08
N ILE A 208 14.98 -0.29 -5.72
CA ILE A 208 15.10 -0.23 -7.18
C ILE A 208 16.26 -1.12 -7.65
N ALA A 209 17.41 -1.04 -6.99
CA ALA A 209 18.58 -1.87 -7.29
C ALA A 209 18.24 -3.36 -7.13
N GLU A 210 17.63 -3.75 -5.99
CA GLU A 210 17.17 -5.11 -5.75
C GLU A 210 16.24 -5.64 -6.87
N GLY A 211 15.32 -4.79 -7.36
CA GLY A 211 14.42 -5.16 -8.45
C GLY A 211 15.13 -5.34 -9.78
N LYS A 212 16.15 -4.52 -10.09
CA LYS A 212 16.96 -4.59 -11.32
C LYS A 212 17.87 -5.82 -11.35
N GLU A 213 18.47 -6.17 -10.20
CA GLU A 213 19.45 -7.24 -10.04
C GLU A 213 18.79 -8.62 -9.91
N ALA A 214 17.52 -8.69 -9.51
CA ALA A 214 16.81 -9.95 -9.35
C ALA A 214 16.72 -10.76 -10.65
N VAL A 215 16.90 -12.09 -10.54
CA VAL A 215 16.77 -13.03 -11.66
C VAL A 215 15.75 -14.11 -11.29
N PRO A 216 14.58 -14.15 -11.96
CA PRO A 216 14.09 -13.20 -12.97
C PRO A 216 13.86 -11.79 -12.41
N LYS A 217 13.83 -10.78 -13.28
CA LYS A 217 13.61 -9.38 -12.86
C LYS A 217 12.32 -9.24 -12.06
N LYS A 218 12.43 -8.59 -10.90
CA LYS A 218 11.31 -8.30 -10.01
C LYS A 218 10.68 -6.97 -10.38
N LYS A 219 9.35 -6.93 -10.53
CA LYS A 219 8.62 -5.66 -10.65
C LYS A 219 8.68 -4.91 -9.31
N THR A 220 9.08 -3.63 -9.35
CA THR A 220 9.18 -2.80 -8.16
C THR A 220 8.34 -1.53 -8.33
N PHE A 221 7.36 -1.34 -7.46
CA PHE A 221 6.49 -0.17 -7.44
C PHE A 221 6.78 0.70 -6.23
N ILE A 222 7.23 1.93 -6.49
CA ILE A 222 7.53 2.92 -5.45
C ILE A 222 6.61 4.12 -5.61
N TYR A 223 5.86 4.40 -4.57
CA TYR A 223 4.96 5.55 -4.50
C TYR A 223 5.53 6.58 -3.53
N VAL A 224 5.74 7.80 -4.00
CA VAL A 224 6.27 8.90 -3.18
C VAL A 224 5.21 9.98 -3.05
N ASN A 225 5.02 10.47 -1.83
CA ASN A 225 4.11 11.58 -1.55
C ASN A 225 4.89 12.87 -1.30
N ASN A 226 4.35 13.99 -1.73
CA ASN A 226 4.94 15.31 -1.48
C ASN A 226 5.20 15.59 0.02
N ARG A 227 4.41 14.99 0.92
CA ARG A 227 4.54 15.14 2.37
C ARG A 227 5.75 14.43 2.98
N LEU A 228 6.49 13.64 2.20
CA LEU A 228 7.74 13.05 2.68
C LEU A 228 8.82 14.12 2.88
N GLU A 229 9.08 14.92 1.84
CA GLU A 229 10.17 15.90 1.79
C GLU A 229 9.76 17.30 1.29
N GLY A 230 8.55 17.46 0.74
CA GLY A 230 8.05 18.69 0.13
C GLY A 230 7.81 18.61 -1.39
N ASN A 231 8.52 17.73 -2.13
CA ASN A 231 8.35 17.53 -3.56
C ASN A 231 8.64 16.08 -3.95
N ALA A 232 7.61 15.35 -4.38
CA ALA A 232 7.73 13.94 -4.73
C ALA A 232 8.60 13.70 -5.98
N LEU A 233 8.54 14.60 -6.98
CA LEU A 233 9.30 14.43 -8.21
C LEU A 233 10.80 14.56 -7.97
N GLU A 234 11.23 15.55 -7.17
CA GLU A 234 12.63 15.70 -6.78
C GLU A 234 13.11 14.51 -5.92
N THR A 235 12.25 14.02 -5.04
CA THR A 235 12.56 12.83 -4.21
C THR A 235 12.75 11.59 -5.09
N ILE A 236 11.85 11.35 -6.06
CA ILE A 236 11.95 10.24 -7.02
C ILE A 236 13.23 10.38 -7.85
N SER A 237 13.50 11.57 -8.38
CA SER A 237 14.72 11.85 -9.14
C SER A 237 15.97 11.49 -8.33
N ALA A 238 16.03 11.89 -7.05
CA ALA A 238 17.16 11.57 -6.18
C ALA A 238 17.31 10.07 -5.89
N MET A 239 16.19 9.30 -5.79
CA MET A 239 16.24 7.85 -5.63
C MET A 239 16.77 7.13 -6.88
N VAL A 240 16.40 7.64 -8.08
CA VAL A 240 16.78 7.03 -9.37
C VAL A 240 18.21 7.39 -9.78
N SER A 241 18.65 8.64 -9.53
CA SER A 241 19.98 9.11 -9.96
C SER A 241 21.16 8.39 -9.28
N ASN A 242 20.93 7.73 -8.16
CA ASN A 242 21.96 6.98 -7.43
C ASN A 242 22.04 5.50 -7.86
N ILE A 243 21.37 5.13 -8.95
CA ILE A 243 21.37 3.76 -9.48
C ILE A 243 22.23 3.76 -10.75
N ASN A 244 23.50 3.53 -10.58
CA ASN A 244 24.45 3.28 -11.69
C ASN A 244 24.54 1.78 -11.98
#